data_997b5a0b70a464f9da91459bbb680366
#
_entry.id   997b5a0b70a464f9da91459bbb680366
#
_cell.length_a   1.000
_cell.length_b   1.000
_cell.length_c   1.000
_cell.angle_alpha   90.00
_cell.angle_beta   90.00
_cell.angle_gamma   90.00
#
_symmetry.space_group_name_H-M   'P 1'
#
loop_
_entity.id
_entity.type
_entity.pdbx_description
1 polymer ?
#
loop_
_entity_poly.entity_id
_entity_poly.type
_entity_poly.pdbx_seq_one_letter_code
_entity_poly.pdbx_strand_id
1 'polypeptide(L)'
;MPDQHVPSWNGHSGNAWADLQPMLDRLYQPFEKILTDAVVTDGVRDVLDVGCGTGATTLALAERLGTAGRCTGIDISQVLVDIARHRAEAAGATNARFVLGDGQSQAFAPKSFDAVASRFGVMFFADPVAAFTNIHEATRPGGGLTCMAWRPKSENPFQTTAERAAEPLIGRVGPSDQRLGQFGFADADRVRRILAASGWDAIDIAPIDVPLALPRDDLAVYIRRMGYVAIALPSLDEKLRTKVTDVLDAAFATFLVDGVARFNAACWMIQARAT
;
A
#
# COMPACT_ATOMS: atom_id res chain seq x y z
N MET A 1 17.35 -5.84 19.20
CA MET A 1 15.90 -5.56 19.34
C MET A 1 15.37 -5.43 17.92
N PRO A 2 14.31 -6.15 17.49
CA PRO A 2 13.68 -5.83 16.21
C PRO A 2 13.26 -4.37 16.26
N ASP A 3 13.48 -3.65 15.17
CA ASP A 3 13.18 -2.23 15.06
C ASP A 3 11.68 -2.03 15.30
N GLN A 4 11.30 -1.47 16.45
CA GLN A 4 9.89 -1.27 16.88
C GLN A 4 9.11 -0.31 15.96
N HIS A 5 9.76 0.17 14.90
CA HIS A 5 9.26 1.21 14.00
C HIS A 5 8.86 0.69 12.61
N VAL A 6 8.96 -0.62 12.34
CA VAL A 6 8.45 -1.21 11.09
C VAL A 6 7.00 -1.65 11.32
N PRO A 7 6.06 -1.37 10.39
CA PRO A 7 4.69 -1.82 10.53
C PRO A 7 4.61 -3.33 10.73
N SER A 8 3.99 -3.75 11.82
CA SER A 8 3.70 -5.16 12.04
C SER A 8 2.40 -5.53 11.32
N TRP A 9 2.51 -6.11 10.13
CA TRP A 9 1.37 -6.53 9.32
C TRP A 9 0.61 -7.72 9.91
N ASN A 10 1.24 -8.50 10.78
CA ASN A 10 0.59 -9.52 11.62
C ASN A 10 0.27 -9.03 13.05
N GLY A 11 0.27 -7.72 13.27
CA GLY A 11 0.00 -7.06 14.55
C GLY A 11 -0.88 -5.82 14.38
N HIS A 12 -0.52 -4.73 15.07
CA HIS A 12 -1.35 -3.52 15.12
C HIS A 12 -1.75 -2.98 13.74
N SER A 13 -0.79 -2.87 12.81
CA SER A 13 -1.06 -2.31 11.49
C SER A 13 -2.01 -3.17 10.66
N GLY A 14 -1.78 -4.49 10.63
CA GLY A 14 -2.68 -5.41 9.92
C GLY A 14 -4.09 -5.41 10.50
N ASN A 15 -4.22 -5.44 11.84
CA ASN A 15 -5.52 -5.37 12.50
C ASN A 15 -6.24 -4.04 12.22
N ALA A 16 -5.53 -2.90 12.23
CA ALA A 16 -6.12 -1.61 11.90
C ALA A 16 -6.65 -1.58 10.45
N TRP A 17 -5.88 -2.11 9.49
CA TRP A 17 -6.32 -2.24 8.10
C TRP A 17 -7.52 -3.17 7.95
N ALA A 18 -7.56 -4.27 8.71
CA ALA A 18 -8.69 -5.20 8.73
C ALA A 18 -9.97 -4.54 9.24
N ASP A 19 -9.88 -3.87 10.40
CA ASP A 19 -11.02 -3.23 11.05
C ASP A 19 -11.57 -2.04 10.21
N LEU A 20 -10.71 -1.33 9.50
CA LEU A 20 -11.05 -0.15 8.72
C LEU A 20 -11.25 -0.44 7.23
N GLN A 21 -11.25 -1.71 6.83
CA GLN A 21 -11.30 -2.14 5.44
C GLN A 21 -12.36 -1.38 4.59
N PRO A 22 -13.64 -1.24 4.99
CA PRO A 22 -14.63 -0.57 4.15
C PRO A 22 -14.35 0.93 3.95
N MET A 23 -13.79 1.59 4.97
CA MET A 23 -13.39 3.00 4.89
C MET A 23 -12.17 3.17 3.98
N LEU A 24 -11.15 2.32 4.14
CA LEU A 24 -9.92 2.36 3.36
C LEU A 24 -10.17 2.02 1.89
N ASP A 25 -11.09 1.09 1.60
CA ASP A 25 -11.49 0.79 0.23
C ASP A 25 -12.10 2.02 -0.45
N ARG A 26 -13.02 2.72 0.23
CA ARG A 26 -13.59 3.97 -0.31
C ARG A 26 -12.53 5.05 -0.51
N LEU A 27 -11.65 5.24 0.48
CA LEU A 27 -10.59 6.25 0.43
C LEU A 27 -9.62 6.00 -0.73
N TYR A 28 -9.23 4.75 -0.96
CA TYR A 28 -8.22 4.38 -1.95
C TYR A 28 -8.79 3.89 -3.30
N GLN A 29 -10.11 3.92 -3.46
CA GLN A 29 -10.77 3.53 -4.70
C GLN A 29 -10.26 4.28 -5.95
N PRO A 30 -9.91 5.58 -5.91
CA PRO A 30 -9.34 6.25 -7.08
C PRO A 30 -8.02 5.62 -7.55
N PHE A 31 -7.16 5.16 -6.65
CA PHE A 31 -5.91 4.46 -7.01
C PHE A 31 -6.17 3.10 -7.64
N GLU A 32 -7.17 2.37 -7.11
CA GLU A 32 -7.55 1.07 -7.65
C GLU A 32 -7.92 1.17 -9.13
N LYS A 33 -8.76 2.16 -9.47
CA LYS A 33 -9.15 2.39 -10.86
C LYS A 33 -7.94 2.73 -11.75
N ILE A 34 -7.08 3.65 -11.34
CA ILE A 34 -5.90 4.03 -12.11
C ILE A 34 -4.99 2.82 -12.33
N LEU A 35 -4.76 2.02 -11.28
CA LEU A 35 -3.89 0.85 -11.34
C LEU A 35 -4.47 -0.24 -12.25
N THR A 36 -5.74 -0.57 -12.10
CA THR A 36 -6.40 -1.60 -12.92
C THR A 36 -6.45 -1.21 -14.40
N ASP A 37 -6.68 0.08 -14.71
CA ASP A 37 -6.65 0.59 -16.08
C ASP A 37 -5.25 0.46 -16.71
N ALA A 38 -4.19 0.65 -15.93
CA ALA A 38 -2.81 0.54 -16.41
C ALA A 38 -2.32 -0.91 -16.55
N VAL A 39 -2.82 -1.83 -15.72
CA VAL A 39 -2.38 -3.23 -15.67
C VAL A 39 -3.09 -4.11 -16.69
N VAL A 40 -4.42 -3.98 -16.79
CA VAL A 40 -5.23 -4.84 -17.65
C VAL A 40 -5.30 -4.27 -19.07
N THR A 41 -4.35 -4.66 -19.88
CA THR A 41 -4.24 -4.31 -21.30
C THR A 41 -4.48 -5.57 -22.18
N ASP A 42 -4.51 -5.38 -23.48
CA ASP A 42 -4.74 -6.49 -24.43
C ASP A 42 -3.72 -7.62 -24.24
N GLY A 43 -4.22 -8.84 -24.12
CA GLY A 43 -3.41 -10.04 -23.97
C GLY A 43 -3.05 -10.41 -22.52
N VAL A 44 -3.24 -9.53 -21.53
CA VAL A 44 -3.01 -9.84 -20.12
C VAL A 44 -4.08 -10.80 -19.60
N ARG A 45 -3.64 -11.91 -19.00
CA ARG A 45 -4.51 -12.98 -18.47
C ARG A 45 -4.17 -13.31 -17.01
N ASP A 46 -2.90 -13.48 -16.71
CA ASP A 46 -2.41 -13.88 -15.40
C ASP A 46 -1.75 -12.68 -14.71
N VAL A 47 -2.35 -12.18 -13.63
CA VAL A 47 -1.85 -11.02 -12.88
C VAL A 47 -1.45 -11.43 -11.47
N LEU A 48 -0.30 -10.93 -10.99
CA LEU A 48 0.14 -11.00 -9.60
C LEU A 48 -0.09 -9.64 -8.94
N ASP A 49 -0.84 -9.57 -7.84
CA ASP A 49 -1.01 -8.38 -7.00
C ASP A 49 -0.19 -8.53 -5.72
N VAL A 50 0.87 -7.74 -5.59
CA VAL A 50 1.85 -7.84 -4.50
C VAL A 50 1.51 -6.89 -3.36
N GLY A 51 1.34 -7.44 -2.14
CA GLY A 51 0.82 -6.71 -0.99
C GLY A 51 -0.68 -6.45 -1.14
N CYS A 52 -1.44 -7.50 -1.45
CA CYS A 52 -2.86 -7.41 -1.81
C CYS A 52 -3.78 -6.96 -0.65
N GLY A 53 -3.29 -7.02 0.58
CA GLY A 53 -4.06 -6.66 1.77
C GLY A 53 -5.38 -7.40 1.85
N THR A 54 -6.48 -6.67 2.06
CA THR A 54 -7.85 -7.20 2.10
C THR A 54 -8.46 -7.49 0.74
N GLY A 55 -7.67 -7.46 -0.33
CA GLY A 55 -8.03 -7.95 -1.66
C GLY A 55 -8.74 -6.96 -2.58
N ALA A 56 -8.90 -5.69 -2.24
CA ALA A 56 -9.64 -4.73 -3.07
C ALA A 56 -9.08 -4.67 -4.50
N THR A 57 -7.77 -4.45 -4.65
CA THR A 57 -7.09 -4.39 -5.96
C THR A 57 -7.15 -5.71 -6.70
N THR A 58 -6.91 -6.84 -6.01
CA THR A 58 -6.99 -8.18 -6.62
C THR A 58 -8.38 -8.47 -7.18
N LEU A 59 -9.44 -8.14 -6.43
CA LEU A 59 -10.82 -8.33 -6.85
C LEU A 59 -11.18 -7.45 -8.05
N ALA A 60 -10.78 -6.18 -8.05
CA ALA A 60 -10.99 -5.27 -9.17
C ALA A 60 -10.24 -5.71 -10.44
N LEU A 61 -9.00 -6.21 -10.30
CA LEU A 61 -8.24 -6.81 -11.40
C LEU A 61 -8.94 -8.07 -11.93
N ALA A 62 -9.40 -8.96 -11.05
CA ALA A 62 -10.10 -10.18 -11.43
C ALA A 62 -11.42 -9.90 -12.15
N GLU A 63 -12.20 -8.91 -11.68
CA GLU A 63 -13.42 -8.45 -12.34
C GLU A 63 -13.13 -7.94 -13.76
N ARG A 64 -12.11 -7.10 -13.90
CA ARG A 64 -11.74 -6.52 -15.20
C ARG A 64 -11.17 -7.55 -16.20
N LEU A 65 -10.45 -8.56 -15.71
CA LEU A 65 -9.98 -9.70 -16.53
C LEU A 65 -11.12 -10.61 -16.99
N GLY A 66 -12.23 -10.63 -16.28
CA GLY A 66 -13.37 -11.48 -16.57
C GLY A 66 -13.02 -12.96 -16.50
N THR A 67 -13.81 -13.79 -17.18
CA THR A 67 -13.63 -15.25 -17.19
C THR A 67 -12.39 -15.74 -17.94
N ALA A 68 -11.77 -14.86 -18.72
CA ALA A 68 -10.62 -15.19 -19.56
C ALA A 68 -9.26 -15.05 -18.84
N GLY A 69 -9.24 -14.46 -17.65
CA GLY A 69 -8.01 -14.25 -16.89
C GLY A 69 -8.22 -14.47 -15.41
N ARG A 70 -7.14 -14.38 -14.64
CA ARG A 70 -7.14 -14.54 -13.18
C ARG A 70 -6.15 -13.57 -12.52
N CYS A 71 -6.45 -13.23 -11.27
CA CYS A 71 -5.55 -12.44 -10.44
C CYS A 71 -5.17 -13.25 -9.19
N THR A 72 -3.88 -13.27 -8.88
CA THR A 72 -3.35 -13.86 -7.65
C THR A 72 -2.83 -12.74 -6.76
N GLY A 73 -3.47 -12.51 -5.62
CA GLY A 73 -2.98 -11.62 -4.58
C GLY A 73 -2.07 -12.36 -3.60
N ILE A 74 -0.95 -11.73 -3.22
CA ILE A 74 -0.08 -12.23 -2.15
C ILE A 74 0.09 -11.15 -1.08
N ASP A 75 0.01 -11.57 0.19
CA ASP A 75 0.29 -10.72 1.35
C ASP A 75 0.89 -11.52 2.49
N ILE A 76 1.73 -10.87 3.30
CA ILE A 76 2.37 -11.49 4.47
C ILE A 76 1.44 -11.57 5.69
N SER A 77 0.34 -10.83 5.67
CA SER A 77 -0.60 -10.74 6.77
C SER A 77 -1.70 -11.79 6.68
N GLN A 78 -1.70 -12.75 7.63
CA GLN A 78 -2.74 -13.78 7.71
C GLN A 78 -4.15 -13.17 7.81
N VAL A 79 -4.33 -12.17 8.71
CA VAL A 79 -5.64 -11.55 8.93
C VAL A 79 -6.18 -10.87 7.67
N LEU A 80 -5.32 -10.20 6.90
CA LEU A 80 -5.73 -9.52 5.67
C LEU A 80 -6.07 -10.53 4.57
N VAL A 81 -5.26 -11.58 4.43
CA VAL A 81 -5.49 -12.66 3.44
C VAL A 81 -6.80 -13.40 3.72
N ASP A 82 -7.12 -13.66 4.99
CA ASP A 82 -8.37 -14.34 5.34
C ASP A 82 -9.60 -13.48 5.02
N ILE A 83 -9.53 -12.17 5.26
CA ILE A 83 -10.57 -11.23 4.82
C ILE A 83 -10.68 -11.22 3.30
N ALA A 84 -9.55 -11.17 2.59
CA ALA A 84 -9.54 -11.17 1.12
C ALA A 84 -10.19 -12.42 0.53
N ARG A 85 -9.91 -13.60 1.09
CA ARG A 85 -10.55 -14.87 0.70
C ARG A 85 -12.05 -14.84 0.92
N HIS A 86 -12.48 -14.42 2.11
CA HIS A 86 -13.91 -14.32 2.44
C HIS A 86 -14.64 -13.35 1.48
N ARG A 87 -14.00 -12.21 1.14
CA ARG A 87 -14.56 -11.24 0.17
C ARG A 87 -14.68 -11.83 -1.23
N ALA A 88 -13.70 -12.62 -1.66
CA ALA A 88 -13.76 -13.29 -2.97
C ALA A 88 -14.91 -14.31 -3.01
N GLU A 89 -15.09 -15.10 -1.97
CA GLU A 89 -16.20 -16.04 -1.84
C GLU A 89 -17.55 -15.30 -1.87
N ALA A 90 -17.70 -14.26 -1.05
CA ALA A 90 -18.92 -13.45 -0.99
C ALA A 90 -19.27 -12.78 -2.33
N ALA A 91 -18.26 -12.37 -3.11
CA ALA A 91 -18.41 -11.78 -4.44
C ALA A 91 -18.57 -12.82 -5.57
N GLY A 92 -18.39 -14.11 -5.30
CA GLY A 92 -18.35 -15.15 -6.33
C GLY A 92 -17.18 -15.00 -7.31
N ALA A 93 -16.07 -14.37 -6.89
CA ALA A 93 -14.91 -14.08 -7.72
C ALA A 93 -14.00 -15.32 -7.86
N THR A 94 -14.41 -16.28 -8.67
CA THR A 94 -13.74 -17.59 -8.84
C THR A 94 -12.36 -17.47 -9.51
N ASN A 95 -12.07 -16.36 -10.15
CA ASN A 95 -10.81 -16.05 -10.80
C ASN A 95 -9.85 -15.16 -9.94
N ALA A 96 -10.22 -14.85 -8.70
CA ALA A 96 -9.35 -14.24 -7.71
C ALA A 96 -8.81 -15.30 -6.74
N ARG A 97 -7.50 -15.32 -6.51
CA ARG A 97 -6.82 -16.23 -5.56
C ARG A 97 -5.97 -15.45 -4.59
N PHE A 98 -5.86 -15.93 -3.36
CA PHE A 98 -5.09 -15.27 -2.30
C PHE A 98 -4.11 -16.22 -1.63
N VAL A 99 -2.84 -15.82 -1.62
CA VAL A 99 -1.70 -16.58 -1.07
C VAL A 99 -1.17 -15.82 0.14
N LEU A 100 -1.04 -16.53 1.26
CA LEU A 100 -0.29 -16.03 2.40
C LEU A 100 1.19 -16.30 2.14
N GLY A 101 1.99 -15.25 2.06
CA GLY A 101 3.42 -15.40 1.81
C GLY A 101 4.12 -14.04 1.69
N ASP A 102 5.43 -14.09 1.79
CA ASP A 102 6.29 -12.94 1.53
C ASP A 102 6.68 -12.92 0.05
N GLY A 103 6.27 -11.87 -0.68
CA GLY A 103 6.62 -11.71 -2.10
C GLY A 103 8.12 -11.72 -2.38
N GLN A 104 8.95 -11.42 -1.38
CA GLN A 104 10.40 -11.47 -1.49
C GLN A 104 10.94 -12.91 -1.60
N SER A 105 10.29 -13.88 -0.93
CA SER A 105 10.80 -15.27 -0.82
C SER A 105 9.81 -16.34 -1.28
N GLN A 106 8.61 -15.94 -1.68
CA GLN A 106 7.60 -16.86 -2.17
C GLN A 106 8.10 -17.60 -3.42
N ALA A 107 8.03 -18.92 -3.39
CA ALA A 107 8.32 -19.73 -4.57
C ALA A 107 7.17 -19.61 -5.60
N PHE A 108 7.30 -18.69 -6.53
CA PHE A 108 6.42 -18.61 -7.68
C PHE A 108 6.86 -19.56 -8.78
N ALA A 109 5.91 -20.07 -9.57
CA ALA A 109 6.25 -20.75 -10.80
C ALA A 109 6.89 -19.75 -11.78
N PRO A 110 8.05 -20.05 -12.38
CA PRO A 110 8.71 -19.16 -13.31
C PRO A 110 7.79 -18.79 -14.50
N LYS A 111 7.85 -17.54 -14.95
CA LYS A 111 7.15 -17.05 -16.15
C LYS A 111 5.65 -17.36 -16.14
N SER A 112 5.01 -17.23 -14.98
CA SER A 112 3.60 -17.57 -14.79
C SER A 112 2.66 -16.37 -14.89
N PHE A 113 3.18 -15.13 -14.80
CA PHE A 113 2.36 -13.93 -14.85
C PHE A 113 2.65 -13.07 -16.08
N ASP A 114 1.60 -12.51 -16.69
CA ASP A 114 1.69 -11.54 -17.78
C ASP A 114 1.92 -10.12 -17.25
N ALA A 115 1.42 -9.84 -16.05
CA ALA A 115 1.58 -8.55 -15.40
C ALA A 115 1.66 -8.68 -13.87
N VAL A 116 2.32 -7.70 -13.27
CA VAL A 116 2.44 -7.53 -11.82
C VAL A 116 1.89 -6.17 -11.44
N ALA A 117 1.06 -6.15 -10.42
CA ALA A 117 0.46 -4.96 -9.83
C ALA A 117 0.89 -4.81 -8.37
N SER A 118 0.96 -3.59 -7.86
CA SER A 118 1.01 -3.33 -6.42
C SER A 118 0.50 -1.93 -6.10
N ARG A 119 -0.48 -1.85 -5.20
CA ARG A 119 -0.94 -0.60 -4.62
C ARG A 119 -0.33 -0.43 -3.23
N PHE A 120 0.79 0.26 -3.14
CA PHE A 120 1.49 0.58 -1.88
C PHE A 120 2.08 -0.62 -1.11
N GLY A 121 2.11 -1.83 -1.68
CA GLY A 121 2.64 -3.02 -1.01
C GLY A 121 4.17 -3.15 -1.09
N VAL A 122 4.75 -2.84 -2.24
CA VAL A 122 6.18 -3.07 -2.53
C VAL A 122 7.16 -2.18 -1.75
N MET A 123 6.67 -1.14 -1.06
CA MET A 123 7.52 -0.21 -0.30
C MET A 123 8.08 -0.84 0.99
N PHE A 124 7.56 -1.99 1.40
CA PHE A 124 7.85 -2.59 2.70
C PHE A 124 8.82 -3.79 2.65
N PHE A 125 9.36 -4.12 1.50
CA PHE A 125 10.36 -5.18 1.38
C PHE A 125 11.63 -4.87 2.18
N ALA A 126 12.12 -5.85 2.93
CA ALA A 126 13.39 -5.76 3.66
C ALA A 126 14.58 -5.70 2.69
N ASP A 127 14.56 -6.55 1.65
CA ASP A 127 15.49 -6.51 0.53
C ASP A 127 14.70 -6.35 -0.79
N PRO A 128 14.50 -5.09 -1.24
CA PRO A 128 13.72 -4.84 -2.44
C PRO A 128 14.38 -5.38 -3.72
N VAL A 129 15.72 -5.52 -3.77
CA VAL A 129 16.37 -6.11 -4.94
C VAL A 129 16.05 -7.60 -5.03
N ALA A 130 16.18 -8.34 -3.93
CA ALA A 130 15.80 -9.76 -3.89
C ALA A 130 14.32 -9.96 -4.22
N ALA A 131 13.44 -9.12 -3.68
CA ALA A 131 12.00 -9.17 -3.94
C ALA A 131 11.67 -8.97 -5.42
N PHE A 132 12.19 -7.90 -6.02
CA PHE A 132 11.91 -7.62 -7.44
C PHE A 132 12.59 -8.61 -8.39
N THR A 133 13.71 -9.23 -8.00
CA THR A 133 14.31 -10.34 -8.76
C THR A 133 13.38 -11.55 -8.75
N ASN A 134 12.86 -11.95 -7.59
CA ASN A 134 11.93 -13.07 -7.48
C ASN A 134 10.63 -12.82 -8.29
N ILE A 135 10.09 -11.59 -8.23
CA ILE A 135 8.92 -11.20 -8.99
C ILE A 135 9.20 -11.17 -10.50
N HIS A 136 10.38 -10.70 -10.91
CA HIS A 136 10.82 -10.69 -12.30
C HIS A 136 10.90 -12.12 -12.87
N GLU A 137 11.52 -13.06 -12.15
CA GLU A 137 11.60 -14.46 -12.56
C GLU A 137 10.22 -15.13 -12.73
N ALA A 138 9.23 -14.70 -11.93
CA ALA A 138 7.85 -15.15 -12.03
C ALA A 138 7.08 -14.52 -13.21
N THR A 139 7.60 -13.44 -13.77
CA THR A 139 6.95 -12.69 -14.86
C THR A 139 7.41 -13.21 -16.21
N ARG A 140 6.48 -13.33 -17.16
CA ARG A 140 6.81 -13.74 -18.56
C ARG A 140 7.65 -12.66 -19.23
N PRO A 141 8.57 -13.02 -20.15
CA PRO A 141 9.28 -12.04 -20.98
C PRO A 141 8.31 -11.08 -21.67
N GLY A 142 8.57 -9.78 -21.58
CA GLY A 142 7.68 -8.73 -22.04
C GLY A 142 6.54 -8.40 -21.10
N GLY A 143 6.36 -9.15 -20.00
CA GLY A 143 5.34 -8.89 -18.99
C GLY A 143 5.57 -7.56 -18.27
N GLY A 144 4.48 -6.92 -17.84
CA GLY A 144 4.51 -5.59 -17.24
C GLY A 144 4.58 -5.60 -15.71
N LEU A 145 5.31 -4.66 -15.14
CA LEU A 145 5.21 -4.26 -13.74
C LEU A 145 4.51 -2.91 -13.68
N THR A 146 3.50 -2.75 -12.82
CA THR A 146 2.88 -1.47 -12.52
C THR A 146 2.65 -1.36 -11.01
N CYS A 147 3.33 -0.42 -10.37
CA CYS A 147 3.24 -0.20 -8.93
C CYS A 147 2.94 1.25 -8.61
N MET A 148 2.28 1.48 -7.47
CA MET A 148 2.11 2.80 -6.88
C MET A 148 2.86 2.89 -5.57
N ALA A 149 3.60 3.99 -5.37
CA ALA A 149 4.32 4.28 -4.15
C ALA A 149 4.20 5.77 -3.80
N TRP A 150 4.36 6.12 -2.51
CA TRP A 150 4.31 7.51 -2.07
C TRP A 150 5.55 8.29 -2.54
N ARG A 151 5.34 9.50 -3.03
CA ARG A 151 6.36 10.53 -3.25
C ARG A 151 6.88 11.07 -1.90
N PRO A 152 7.90 11.94 -1.87
CA PRO A 152 8.47 12.43 -0.62
C PRO A 152 7.46 12.98 0.39
N LYS A 153 7.80 12.88 1.68
CA LYS A 153 6.99 13.40 2.79
C LYS A 153 6.60 14.87 2.62
N SER A 154 7.47 15.68 2.02
CA SER A 154 7.22 17.11 1.74
C SER A 154 6.06 17.34 0.78
N GLU A 155 5.74 16.36 -0.05
CA GLU A 155 4.66 16.42 -1.03
C GLU A 155 3.36 15.74 -0.53
N ASN A 156 3.42 15.11 0.64
CA ASN A 156 2.31 14.42 1.29
C ASN A 156 2.00 14.99 2.68
N PRO A 157 1.58 16.26 2.79
CA PRO A 157 1.37 16.91 4.09
C PRO A 157 0.30 16.22 4.94
N PHE A 158 -0.77 15.67 4.35
CA PHE A 158 -1.79 14.93 5.09
C PHE A 158 -1.19 13.71 5.80
N GLN A 159 -0.39 12.90 5.09
CA GLN A 159 0.21 11.68 5.62
C GLN A 159 1.21 11.94 6.77
N THR A 160 1.79 13.13 6.83
CA THR A 160 2.81 13.51 7.83
C THR A 160 2.27 14.38 8.94
N THR A 161 1.01 14.81 8.87
CA THR A 161 0.40 15.74 9.84
C THR A 161 0.37 15.16 11.24
N ALA A 162 0.00 13.88 11.41
CA ALA A 162 -0.03 13.25 12.73
C ALA A 162 1.34 13.25 13.40
N GLU A 163 2.38 12.82 12.70
CA GLU A 163 3.75 12.79 13.21
C GLU A 163 4.21 14.18 13.63
N ARG A 164 4.04 15.19 12.77
CA ARG A 164 4.44 16.58 13.06
C ARG A 164 3.69 17.20 14.25
N ALA A 165 2.40 16.93 14.38
CA ALA A 165 1.59 17.47 15.48
C ALA A 165 1.94 16.80 16.82
N ALA A 166 2.23 15.51 16.83
CA ALA A 166 2.52 14.74 18.03
C ALA A 166 3.98 14.86 18.50
N GLU A 167 4.94 15.14 17.61
CA GLU A 167 6.38 15.15 17.90
C GLU A 167 6.77 16.01 19.11
N PRO A 168 6.22 17.23 19.34
CA PRO A 168 6.54 18.03 20.53
C PRO A 168 6.11 17.40 21.86
N LEU A 169 5.15 16.45 21.83
CA LEU A 169 4.58 15.82 23.02
C LEU A 169 5.19 14.45 23.31
N ILE A 170 5.43 13.64 22.29
CA ILE A 170 5.85 12.24 22.43
C ILE A 170 7.19 11.94 21.75
N GLY A 171 7.85 12.95 21.20
CA GLY A 171 9.05 12.75 20.41
C GLY A 171 8.79 12.15 19.04
N ARG A 172 9.85 11.88 18.31
CA ARG A 172 9.76 11.31 16.95
C ARG A 172 9.26 9.87 17.00
N VAL A 173 8.26 9.58 16.18
CA VAL A 173 7.73 8.22 15.94
C VAL A 173 8.00 7.79 14.50
N GLY A 174 7.95 6.47 14.25
CA GLY A 174 8.22 5.91 12.93
C GLY A 174 9.71 5.59 12.69
N PRO A 175 10.05 5.03 11.51
CA PRO A 175 11.41 4.59 11.23
C PRO A 175 12.39 5.77 11.16
N SER A 176 13.58 5.58 11.73
CA SER A 176 14.69 6.52 11.65
C SER A 176 15.29 6.56 10.23
N ASP A 177 15.35 5.41 9.57
CA ASP A 177 15.77 5.28 8.18
C ASP A 177 14.58 5.53 7.23
N GLN A 178 14.65 6.59 6.44
CA GLN A 178 13.61 6.96 5.47
C GLN A 178 13.47 5.96 4.31
N ARG A 179 14.42 5.04 4.16
CA ARG A 179 14.35 3.95 3.17
C ARG A 179 13.43 2.82 3.61
N LEU A 180 12.93 2.85 4.84
CA LEU A 180 12.00 1.87 5.41
C LEU A 180 10.58 2.45 5.52
N GLY A 181 9.59 1.56 5.47
CA GLY A 181 8.18 1.89 5.69
C GLY A 181 7.52 2.64 4.52
N GLN A 182 6.46 3.36 4.83
CA GLN A 182 5.55 3.98 3.87
C GLN A 182 6.24 4.84 2.78
N PHE A 183 7.33 5.53 3.11
CA PHE A 183 8.06 6.37 2.18
C PHE A 183 9.36 5.73 1.65
N GLY A 184 9.51 4.42 1.80
CA GLY A 184 10.70 3.70 1.36
C GLY A 184 11.00 3.82 -0.14
N PHE A 185 10.00 4.12 -0.95
CA PHE A 185 10.10 4.32 -2.41
C PHE A 185 9.92 5.78 -2.84
N ALA A 186 10.07 6.73 -1.93
CA ALA A 186 9.94 8.16 -2.24
C ALA A 186 11.02 8.70 -3.19
N ASP A 187 12.24 8.14 -3.15
CA ASP A 187 13.35 8.48 -4.04
C ASP A 187 13.25 7.67 -5.35
N ALA A 188 12.80 8.34 -6.43
CA ALA A 188 12.63 7.72 -7.74
C ALA A 188 13.93 7.15 -8.32
N ASP A 189 15.08 7.79 -8.08
CA ASP A 189 16.38 7.31 -8.58
C ASP A 189 16.80 6.04 -7.85
N ARG A 190 16.52 5.94 -6.55
CA ARG A 190 16.72 4.71 -5.80
C ARG A 190 15.83 3.58 -6.34
N VAL A 191 14.56 3.86 -6.60
CA VAL A 191 13.62 2.87 -7.16
C VAL A 191 14.11 2.38 -8.53
N ARG A 192 14.54 3.29 -9.40
CA ARG A 192 15.11 2.94 -10.71
C ARG A 192 16.32 2.02 -10.58
N ARG A 193 17.24 2.30 -9.65
CA ARG A 193 18.41 1.43 -9.39
C ARG A 193 17.99 0.04 -8.88
N ILE A 194 17.00 -0.05 -8.00
CA ILE A 194 16.48 -1.33 -7.51
C ILE A 194 15.94 -2.17 -8.66
N LEU A 195 15.06 -1.59 -9.47
CA LEU A 195 14.43 -2.31 -10.60
C LEU A 195 15.45 -2.75 -11.64
N ALA A 196 16.39 -1.88 -12.01
CA ALA A 196 17.46 -2.22 -12.96
C ALA A 196 18.38 -3.34 -12.42
N ALA A 197 18.72 -3.29 -11.13
CA ALA A 197 19.51 -4.35 -10.48
C ALA A 197 18.78 -5.69 -10.38
N SER A 198 17.45 -5.69 -10.51
CA SER A 198 16.57 -6.87 -10.43
C SER A 198 16.15 -7.40 -11.81
N GLY A 199 16.75 -6.93 -12.90
CA GLY A 199 16.51 -7.41 -14.26
C GLY A 199 15.34 -6.73 -15.00
N TRP A 200 14.68 -5.74 -14.39
CA TRP A 200 13.61 -4.99 -15.06
C TRP A 200 14.18 -3.95 -16.02
N ASP A 201 13.52 -3.79 -17.17
CA ASP A 201 13.88 -2.83 -18.23
C ASP A 201 12.72 -1.87 -18.54
N ALA A 202 12.95 -0.92 -19.45
CA ALA A 202 11.96 0.10 -19.83
C ALA A 202 11.30 0.79 -18.61
N ILE A 203 12.11 1.11 -17.59
CA ILE A 203 11.66 1.65 -16.32
C ILE A 203 11.19 3.09 -16.49
N ASP A 204 9.89 3.32 -16.29
CA ASP A 204 9.27 4.64 -16.22
C ASP A 204 8.75 4.91 -14.80
N ILE A 205 9.03 6.10 -14.26
CA ILE A 205 8.58 6.53 -12.95
C ILE A 205 8.00 7.93 -13.11
N ALA A 206 6.68 8.00 -13.19
CA ALA A 206 5.95 9.24 -13.42
C ALA A 206 5.24 9.73 -12.14
N PRO A 207 5.22 11.04 -11.87
CA PRO A 207 4.44 11.59 -10.77
C PRO A 207 2.94 11.53 -11.10
N ILE A 208 2.15 11.11 -10.13
CA ILE A 208 0.69 11.21 -10.16
C ILE A 208 0.18 11.89 -8.90
N ASP A 209 -0.84 12.69 -9.07
CA ASP A 209 -1.53 13.38 -7.98
C ASP A 209 -2.98 12.94 -7.95
N VAL A 210 -3.39 12.34 -6.84
CA VAL A 210 -4.73 11.76 -6.69
C VAL A 210 -5.48 12.51 -5.59
N PRO A 211 -6.56 13.25 -5.93
CA PRO A 211 -7.37 13.91 -4.92
C PRO A 211 -8.15 12.86 -4.11
N LEU A 212 -8.03 12.95 -2.79
CA LEU A 212 -8.71 12.09 -1.85
C LEU A 212 -9.67 12.90 -0.96
N ALA A 213 -10.70 12.23 -0.49
CA ALA A 213 -11.69 12.80 0.39
C ALA A 213 -12.07 11.80 1.49
N LEU A 214 -12.17 12.30 2.74
CA LEU A 214 -12.51 11.48 3.89
C LEU A 214 -13.56 12.24 4.73
N PRO A 215 -14.77 11.71 4.94
CA PRO A 215 -15.76 12.31 5.82
C PRO A 215 -15.20 12.56 7.21
N ARG A 216 -15.70 13.59 7.92
CA ARG A 216 -15.23 13.98 9.26
C ARG A 216 -15.20 12.81 10.24
N ASP A 217 -16.25 11.99 10.25
CA ASP A 217 -16.35 10.87 11.18
C ASP A 217 -15.33 9.78 10.87
N ASP A 218 -15.12 9.48 9.58
CA ASP A 218 -14.08 8.56 9.11
C ASP A 218 -12.68 9.13 9.41
N LEU A 219 -12.47 10.45 9.25
CA LEU A 219 -11.21 11.11 9.61
C LEU A 219 -10.88 10.93 11.09
N ALA A 220 -11.86 11.12 11.98
CA ALA A 220 -11.66 10.97 13.42
C ALA A 220 -11.21 9.54 13.79
N VAL A 221 -11.70 8.53 13.08
CA VAL A 221 -11.27 7.15 13.26
C VAL A 221 -9.90 6.92 12.63
N TYR A 222 -9.69 7.41 11.39
CA TYR A 222 -8.43 7.26 10.65
C TYR A 222 -7.23 7.75 11.45
N ILE A 223 -7.26 8.97 11.98
CA ILE A 223 -6.13 9.60 12.68
C ILE A 223 -5.77 8.91 14.00
N ARG A 224 -6.70 8.14 14.60
CA ARG A 224 -6.50 7.39 15.84
C ARG A 224 -6.09 5.94 15.63
N ARG A 225 -6.22 5.42 14.40
CA ARG A 225 -6.00 4.01 14.10
C ARG A 225 -4.89 3.79 13.07
N MET A 226 -4.58 4.80 12.25
CA MET A 226 -3.62 4.69 11.15
C MET A 226 -2.33 5.46 11.44
N GLY A 227 -1.19 4.88 11.00
CA GLY A 227 0.13 5.50 11.10
C GLY A 227 0.83 5.30 12.43
N TYR A 228 2.04 5.85 12.54
CA TYR A 228 2.95 5.59 13.66
C TYR A 228 2.49 6.21 14.98
N VAL A 229 1.80 7.35 14.94
CA VAL A 229 1.24 7.96 16.15
C VAL A 229 0.16 7.05 16.75
N ALA A 230 -0.71 6.47 15.90
CA ALA A 230 -1.74 5.54 16.36
C ALA A 230 -1.14 4.29 17.03
N ILE A 231 0.01 3.80 16.55
CA ILE A 231 0.74 2.68 17.19
C ILE A 231 1.25 3.09 18.57
N ALA A 232 1.66 4.33 18.77
CA ALA A 232 2.19 4.83 20.04
C ALA A 232 1.09 5.15 21.06
N LEU A 233 -0.11 5.56 20.65
CA LEU A 233 -1.19 6.00 21.54
C LEU A 233 -1.51 5.04 22.70
N PRO A 234 -1.61 3.71 22.51
CA PRO A 234 -1.94 2.79 23.59
C PRO A 234 -0.90 2.74 24.73
N SER A 235 0.35 3.10 24.47
CA SER A 235 1.44 3.09 25.46
C SER A 235 1.51 4.37 26.29
N LEU A 236 0.77 5.42 25.92
CA LEU A 236 0.75 6.70 26.62
C LEU A 236 -0.18 6.65 27.85
N ASP A 237 0.17 7.38 28.90
CA ASP A 237 -0.77 7.63 29.98
C ASP A 237 -2.00 8.43 29.49
N GLU A 238 -3.11 8.40 30.24
CA GLU A 238 -4.37 8.98 29.83
C GLU A 238 -4.26 10.48 29.55
N LYS A 239 -3.53 11.24 30.40
CA LYS A 239 -3.38 12.69 30.26
C LYS A 239 -2.61 13.06 28.99
N LEU A 240 -1.53 12.33 28.71
CA LEU A 240 -0.71 12.56 27.52
C LEU A 240 -1.47 12.12 26.25
N ARG A 241 -2.16 10.99 26.32
CA ARG A 241 -3.02 10.50 25.22
C ARG A 241 -4.09 11.52 24.83
N THR A 242 -4.78 12.11 25.81
CA THR A 242 -5.76 13.17 25.56
C THR A 242 -5.11 14.36 24.85
N LYS A 243 -3.96 14.86 25.36
CA LYS A 243 -3.25 15.97 24.72
C LYS A 243 -2.83 15.66 23.28
N VAL A 244 -2.31 14.47 23.05
CA VAL A 244 -1.93 14.04 21.68
C VAL A 244 -3.17 14.00 20.79
N THR A 245 -4.28 13.45 21.26
CA THR A 245 -5.54 13.41 20.50
C THR A 245 -6.04 14.81 20.15
N ASP A 246 -6.00 15.75 21.10
CA ASP A 246 -6.43 17.14 20.89
C ASP A 246 -5.58 17.85 19.82
N VAL A 247 -4.26 17.67 19.84
CA VAL A 247 -3.39 18.29 18.83
C VAL A 247 -3.56 17.64 17.45
N LEU A 248 -3.85 16.34 17.41
CA LEU A 248 -4.20 15.67 16.14
C LEU A 248 -5.48 16.24 15.56
N ASP A 249 -6.55 16.34 16.35
CA ASP A 249 -7.83 16.87 15.91
C ASP A 249 -7.70 18.32 15.39
N ALA A 250 -6.95 19.16 16.10
CA ALA A 250 -6.66 20.53 15.69
C ALA A 250 -5.85 20.59 14.37
N ALA A 251 -4.83 19.76 14.25
CA ALA A 251 -3.98 19.74 13.04
C ALA A 251 -4.74 19.27 11.80
N PHE A 252 -5.55 18.22 11.93
CA PHE A 252 -6.33 17.70 10.80
C PHE A 252 -7.57 18.54 10.46
N ALA A 253 -8.04 19.41 11.37
CA ALA A 253 -9.12 20.34 11.07
C ALA A 253 -8.80 21.26 9.89
N THR A 254 -7.51 21.52 9.61
CA THR A 254 -7.07 22.33 8.46
C THR A 254 -7.41 21.72 7.10
N PHE A 255 -7.66 20.42 7.04
CA PHE A 255 -8.07 19.73 5.80
C PHE A 255 -9.58 19.68 5.60
N LEU A 256 -10.38 20.07 6.64
CA LEU A 256 -11.83 19.96 6.58
C LEU A 256 -12.46 21.14 5.82
N VAL A 257 -13.21 20.81 4.79
CA VAL A 257 -14.07 21.72 4.04
C VAL A 257 -15.47 21.09 3.99
N ASP A 258 -16.47 21.78 4.51
CA ASP A 258 -17.87 21.32 4.55
C ASP A 258 -18.04 19.90 5.13
N GLY A 259 -17.31 19.60 6.21
CA GLY A 259 -17.38 18.31 6.89
C GLY A 259 -16.63 17.16 6.21
N VAL A 260 -15.85 17.45 5.17
CA VAL A 260 -15.03 16.45 4.45
C VAL A 260 -13.57 16.91 4.44
N ALA A 261 -12.68 16.06 4.90
CA ALA A 261 -11.24 16.27 4.74
C ALA A 261 -10.85 16.04 3.27
N ARG A 262 -10.26 17.06 2.65
CA ARG A 262 -9.80 17.01 1.26
C ARG A 262 -8.29 17.19 1.23
N PHE A 263 -7.62 16.32 0.50
CA PHE A 263 -6.17 16.38 0.37
C PHE A 263 -5.71 15.72 -0.94
N ASN A 264 -4.50 16.04 -1.33
CA ASN A 264 -3.86 15.40 -2.47
C ASN A 264 -2.92 14.30 -1.98
N ALA A 265 -2.94 13.18 -2.66
CA ALA A 265 -1.99 12.09 -2.47
C ALA A 265 -0.98 12.11 -3.62
N ALA A 266 0.23 12.55 -3.31
CA ALA A 266 1.32 12.62 -4.26
C ALA A 266 2.04 11.26 -4.32
N CYS A 267 1.95 10.59 -5.47
CA CYS A 267 2.47 9.24 -5.66
C CYS A 267 3.34 9.14 -6.92
N TRP A 268 4.15 8.11 -6.96
CA TRP A 268 4.79 7.60 -8.17
C TRP A 268 3.90 6.52 -8.79
N MET A 269 3.68 6.61 -10.10
CA MET A 269 3.34 5.49 -10.96
C MET A 269 4.66 4.92 -11.47
N ILE A 270 4.94 3.68 -11.12
CA ILE A 270 6.18 2.97 -11.45
C ILE A 270 5.82 1.87 -12.43
N GLN A 271 6.40 1.92 -13.63
CA GLN A 271 6.20 0.92 -14.67
C GLN A 271 7.53 0.36 -15.14
N ALA A 272 7.55 -0.93 -15.49
CA ALA A 272 8.73 -1.59 -16.06
C ALA A 272 8.31 -2.84 -16.87
N ARG A 273 9.27 -3.44 -17.58
CA ARG A 273 9.07 -4.67 -18.36
C ARG A 273 10.06 -5.73 -17.93
N ALA A 274 9.60 -6.98 -17.87
CA ALA A 274 10.46 -8.14 -17.73
C ALA A 274 11.12 -8.47 -19.07
N THR A 275 12.45 -8.70 -19.06
CA THR A 275 13.25 -9.09 -20.24
C THR A 275 13.40 -10.60 -20.38
#